data_4e1925eb143cff22d4b357a3c7c2ecc0
#
_entry.id   4e1925eb143cff22d4b357a3c7c2ecc0
#
_cell.length_a   1.000
_cell.length_b   1.000
_cell.length_c   1.000
_cell.angle_alpha   90.00
_cell.angle_beta   90.00
_cell.angle_gamma   90.00
#
_symmetry.space_group_name_H-M   'P 1'
#
loop_
_entity.id
_entity.type
_entity.pdbx_description
1 polymer ?
#
loop_
_entity_poly.entity_id
_entity_poly.type
_entity_poly.pdbx_seq_one_letter_code
_entity_poly.pdbx_strand_id
1 'polypeptide(L)'
;MKHYILWGMPASLYTAKARSYLIKRGVPFVEYGVNHPEFSERVAPAVGRFILPVVECPDGRLIQDGANIIDELDVEFGKDASAFPESGVLKTLAYLLELFGGEGLLRPAMHYRWNFDDENIAFIRNEFSSALAPVGASDEERDATFDFSSGRMRKAAVSFGVTPETFARVEQSYQEFLALFSAHLRSHPFLLGGAGNDC
;
A
#
# COMPACT_ATOMS: atom_id res chain seq x y z
N MET A 1 14.92 -6.58 -22.50
CA MET A 1 13.96 -5.45 -22.36
C MET A 1 14.03 -4.99 -20.93
N LYS A 2 14.14 -3.69 -20.68
CA LYS A 2 14.00 -3.16 -19.32
C LYS A 2 12.54 -3.36 -18.87
N HIS A 3 12.34 -3.86 -17.68
CA HIS A 3 11.03 -4.08 -17.08
C HIS A 3 10.70 -2.95 -16.12
N TYR A 4 9.44 -2.78 -15.77
CA TYR A 4 9.07 -1.98 -14.62
C TYR A 4 9.61 -2.64 -13.35
N ILE A 5 10.07 -1.84 -12.41
CA ILE A 5 10.50 -2.30 -11.09
C ILE A 5 9.60 -1.63 -10.05
N LEU A 6 8.95 -2.43 -9.23
CA LEU A 6 8.22 -1.95 -8.06
C LEU A 6 9.15 -2.07 -6.84
N TRP A 7 9.60 -0.94 -6.34
CA TRP A 7 10.31 -0.85 -5.08
C TRP A 7 9.28 -0.78 -3.95
N GLY A 8 9.22 -1.84 -3.16
CA GLY A 8 8.13 -1.99 -2.22
C GLY A 8 8.40 -2.98 -1.10
N MET A 9 7.33 -3.35 -0.43
CA MET A 9 7.32 -4.32 0.65
C MET A 9 6.01 -5.09 0.62
N PRO A 10 6.01 -6.43 0.71
CA PRO A 10 4.79 -7.24 0.64
C PRO A 10 3.70 -6.81 1.63
N ALA A 11 4.09 -6.54 2.87
CA ALA A 11 3.17 -6.13 3.93
C ALA A 11 2.80 -4.64 3.93
N SER A 12 3.25 -3.84 2.94
CA SER A 12 2.90 -2.43 2.85
C SER A 12 1.55 -2.25 2.16
N LEU A 13 0.62 -1.57 2.85
CA LEU A 13 -0.68 -1.15 2.30
C LEU A 13 -0.51 -0.33 1.01
N TYR A 14 0.39 0.65 1.03
CA TYR A 14 0.63 1.54 -0.10
C TYR A 14 1.33 0.83 -1.28
N THR A 15 2.25 -0.11 -0.99
CA THR A 15 2.84 -0.95 -2.04
C THR A 15 1.79 -1.87 -2.68
N ALA A 16 0.88 -2.43 -1.88
CA ALA A 16 -0.19 -3.28 -2.36
C ALA A 16 -1.11 -2.56 -3.36
N LYS A 17 -1.36 -1.27 -3.18
CA LYS A 17 -2.12 -0.44 -4.10
C LYS A 17 -1.46 -0.36 -5.48
N ALA A 18 -0.18 0.01 -5.54
CA ALA A 18 0.57 0.09 -6.78
C ALA A 18 0.71 -1.29 -7.45
N ARG A 19 1.00 -2.33 -6.66
CA ARG A 19 1.08 -3.72 -7.13
C ARG A 19 -0.23 -4.18 -7.77
N SER A 20 -1.35 -3.94 -7.11
CA SER A 20 -2.68 -4.32 -7.62
C SER A 20 -3.00 -3.62 -8.94
N TYR A 21 -2.64 -2.35 -9.08
CA TYR A 21 -2.79 -1.62 -10.32
C TYR A 21 -1.96 -2.22 -11.46
N LEU A 22 -0.66 -2.45 -11.23
CA LEU A 22 0.21 -3.05 -12.25
C LEU A 22 -0.29 -4.44 -12.70
N ILE A 23 -0.76 -5.26 -11.74
CA ILE A 23 -1.36 -6.57 -12.03
C ILE A 23 -2.64 -6.40 -12.87
N LYS A 24 -3.55 -5.51 -12.46
CA LYS A 24 -4.81 -5.23 -13.19
C LYS A 24 -4.53 -4.80 -14.62
N ARG A 25 -3.50 -3.99 -14.83
CA ARG A 25 -3.10 -3.50 -16.17
C ARG A 25 -2.30 -4.54 -16.98
N GLY A 26 -1.98 -5.70 -16.41
CA GLY A 26 -1.17 -6.72 -17.07
C GLY A 26 0.27 -6.27 -17.35
N VAL A 27 0.78 -5.30 -16.59
CA VAL A 27 2.13 -4.76 -16.75
C VAL A 27 3.14 -5.75 -16.16
N PRO A 28 4.10 -6.26 -16.93
CA PRO A 28 5.16 -7.10 -16.40
C PRO A 28 6.10 -6.25 -15.54
N PHE A 29 6.28 -6.62 -14.28
CA PHE A 29 7.19 -5.96 -13.37
C PHE A 29 7.92 -6.96 -12.48
N VAL A 30 9.02 -6.49 -11.88
CA VAL A 30 9.74 -7.19 -10.80
C VAL A 30 9.58 -6.36 -9.54
N GLU A 31 9.35 -7.01 -8.40
CA GLU A 31 9.29 -6.32 -7.11
C GLU A 31 10.57 -6.56 -6.33
N TYR A 32 11.19 -5.48 -5.85
CA TYR A 32 12.34 -5.50 -4.96
C TYR A 32 12.02 -4.84 -3.62
N GLY A 33 12.55 -5.43 -2.55
CA GLY A 33 12.51 -4.85 -1.22
C GLY A 33 13.44 -3.63 -1.07
N VAL A 34 13.19 -2.82 -0.05
CA VAL A 34 14.05 -1.66 0.26
C VAL A 34 15.42 -2.05 0.81
N ASN A 35 15.60 -3.31 1.17
CA ASN A 35 16.89 -3.88 1.54
C ASN A 35 17.79 -4.19 0.33
N HIS A 36 17.28 -4.07 -0.89
CA HIS A 36 18.11 -4.16 -2.08
C HIS A 36 19.09 -2.97 -2.11
N PRO A 37 20.40 -3.19 -2.35
CA PRO A 37 21.40 -2.11 -2.29
C PRO A 37 21.07 -0.89 -3.15
N GLU A 38 20.57 -1.11 -4.36
CA GLU A 38 20.20 -0.02 -5.27
C GLU A 38 19.09 0.89 -4.72
N PHE A 39 18.26 0.40 -3.81
CA PHE A 39 17.22 1.27 -3.24
C PHE A 39 17.83 2.41 -2.43
N SER A 40 18.76 2.09 -1.53
CA SER A 40 19.42 3.10 -0.69
C SER A 40 20.46 3.92 -1.45
N GLU A 41 21.16 3.32 -2.41
CA GLU A 41 22.26 3.96 -3.14
C GLU A 41 21.75 4.89 -4.26
N ARG A 42 20.64 4.54 -4.90
CA ARG A 42 20.16 5.22 -6.12
C ARG A 42 18.73 5.73 -6.00
N VAL A 43 17.79 4.85 -5.62
CA VAL A 43 16.35 5.18 -5.71
C VAL A 43 15.93 6.17 -4.64
N ALA A 44 16.21 5.90 -3.38
CA ALA A 44 15.83 6.79 -2.28
C ALA A 44 16.47 8.19 -2.39
N PRO A 45 17.78 8.34 -2.75
CA PRO A 45 18.36 9.65 -3.03
C PRO A 45 17.71 10.38 -4.19
N ALA A 46 17.34 9.67 -5.26
CA ALA A 46 16.74 10.28 -6.45
C ALA A 46 15.32 10.82 -6.18
N VAL A 47 14.52 10.13 -5.33
CA VAL A 47 13.20 10.61 -4.92
C VAL A 47 13.25 11.56 -3.71
N GLY A 48 14.44 11.76 -3.13
CA GLY A 48 14.68 12.69 -2.02
C GLY A 48 14.19 12.22 -0.65
N ARG A 49 13.72 10.99 -0.52
CA ARG A 49 13.25 10.41 0.74
C ARG A 49 13.15 8.89 0.71
N PHE A 50 13.22 8.27 1.90
CA PHE A 50 13.03 6.85 2.07
C PHE A 50 11.55 6.53 2.27
N ILE A 51 10.82 6.28 1.19
CA ILE A 51 9.38 6.04 1.19
C ILE A 51 8.98 5.00 0.14
N LEU A 52 7.90 4.28 0.39
CA LEU A 52 7.32 3.25 -0.48
C LEU A 52 5.86 3.56 -0.80
N PRO A 53 5.38 3.12 -1.97
CA PRO A 53 6.08 2.51 -3.09
C PRO A 53 6.82 3.52 -3.98
N VAL A 54 7.80 3.02 -4.73
CA VAL A 54 8.36 3.71 -5.89
C VAL A 54 8.28 2.76 -7.10
N VAL A 55 7.84 3.25 -8.25
CA VAL A 55 7.93 2.53 -9.52
C VAL A 55 9.04 3.12 -10.36
N GLU A 56 9.93 2.28 -10.83
CA GLU A 56 10.92 2.62 -11.85
C GLU A 56 10.43 2.14 -13.21
N CYS A 57 10.26 3.08 -14.13
CA CYS A 57 9.84 2.82 -15.49
C CYS A 57 10.99 2.28 -16.33
N PRO A 58 10.72 1.61 -17.47
CA PRO A 58 11.76 1.09 -18.36
C PRO A 58 12.73 2.15 -18.92
N ASP A 59 12.33 3.41 -18.95
CA ASP A 59 13.15 4.56 -19.36
C ASP A 59 14.04 5.09 -18.23
N GLY A 60 13.87 4.59 -17.00
CA GLY A 60 14.62 5.00 -15.78
C GLY A 60 13.92 6.09 -14.98
N ARG A 61 12.74 6.57 -15.38
CA ARG A 61 11.93 7.51 -14.62
C ARG A 61 11.43 6.85 -13.33
N LEU A 62 11.48 7.58 -12.22
CA LEU A 62 11.00 7.13 -10.92
C LEU A 62 9.71 7.88 -10.58
N ILE A 63 8.67 7.13 -10.25
CA ILE A 63 7.39 7.65 -9.78
C ILE A 63 7.19 7.17 -8.35
N GLN A 64 6.97 8.09 -7.44
CA GLN A 64 6.79 7.81 -6.02
C GLN A 64 5.36 8.13 -5.60
N ASP A 65 4.83 7.36 -4.64
CA ASP A 65 3.46 7.40 -4.13
C ASP A 65 2.46 6.60 -4.96
N GLY A 66 1.60 5.83 -4.27
CA GLY A 66 0.66 4.91 -4.92
C GLY A 66 -0.39 5.61 -5.79
N ALA A 67 -0.85 6.81 -5.42
CA ALA A 67 -1.81 7.57 -6.21
C ALA A 67 -1.13 8.15 -7.45
N ASN A 68 0.04 8.79 -7.30
CA ASN A 68 0.81 9.33 -8.42
C ASN A 68 1.22 8.25 -9.42
N ILE A 69 1.63 7.07 -8.94
CA ILE A 69 1.96 5.93 -9.80
C ILE A 69 0.76 5.56 -10.68
N ILE A 70 -0.43 5.47 -10.09
CA ILE A 70 -1.64 5.14 -10.84
C ILE A 70 -1.98 6.25 -11.82
N ASP A 71 -2.00 7.50 -11.39
CA ASP A 71 -2.36 8.64 -12.22
C ASP A 71 -1.44 8.79 -13.45
N GLU A 72 -0.11 8.71 -13.25
CA GLU A 72 0.84 8.87 -14.34
C GLU A 72 0.82 7.69 -15.32
N LEU A 73 0.83 6.45 -14.79
CA LEU A 73 0.83 5.27 -15.63
C LEU A 73 -0.52 5.05 -16.34
N ASP A 74 -1.63 5.47 -15.74
CA ASP A 74 -2.94 5.35 -16.37
C ASP A 74 -3.06 6.25 -17.60
N VAL A 75 -2.48 7.46 -17.53
CA VAL A 75 -2.35 8.34 -18.69
C VAL A 75 -1.45 7.73 -19.77
N GLU A 76 -0.31 7.14 -19.37
CA GLU A 76 0.66 6.55 -20.29
C GLU A 76 0.11 5.30 -21.01
N PHE A 77 -0.60 4.44 -20.28
CA PHE A 77 -1.16 3.20 -20.86
C PHE A 77 -2.44 3.42 -21.66
N GLY A 78 -3.02 4.61 -21.61
CA GLY A 78 -4.21 4.97 -22.37
C GLY A 78 -5.51 4.45 -21.80
N LYS A 79 -6.62 4.81 -22.48
CA LYS A 79 -7.98 4.68 -21.93
C LYS A 79 -8.56 3.26 -21.96
N ASP A 80 -8.06 2.36 -22.78
CA ASP A 80 -8.68 1.06 -23.06
C ASP A 80 -8.75 0.10 -21.85
N ALA A 81 -8.25 0.47 -20.72
CA ALA A 81 -8.42 -0.23 -19.44
C ALA A 81 -8.07 0.71 -18.28
N SER A 82 -8.47 1.99 -18.39
CA SER A 82 -8.22 2.99 -17.35
C SER A 82 -8.68 2.50 -15.98
N ALA A 83 -7.94 2.88 -14.94
CA ALA A 83 -8.36 2.66 -13.56
C ALA A 83 -9.49 3.62 -13.15
N PHE A 84 -9.75 4.64 -13.97
CA PHE A 84 -10.73 5.68 -13.69
C PHE A 84 -11.89 5.64 -14.68
N PRO A 85 -13.12 5.85 -14.22
CA PRO A 85 -14.27 6.00 -15.10
C PRO A 85 -14.18 7.27 -15.94
N GLU A 86 -14.80 7.27 -17.13
CA GLU A 86 -14.83 8.44 -18.03
C GLU A 86 -15.66 9.59 -17.46
N SER A 87 -16.72 9.28 -16.72
CA SER A 87 -17.59 10.28 -16.07
C SER A 87 -16.82 11.08 -15.03
N GLY A 88 -16.79 12.41 -15.17
CA GLY A 88 -16.14 13.28 -14.19
C GLY A 88 -16.71 13.15 -12.77
N VAL A 89 -18.00 12.87 -12.62
CA VAL A 89 -18.64 12.62 -11.32
C VAL A 89 -18.14 11.33 -10.71
N LEU A 90 -18.14 10.23 -11.47
CA LEU A 90 -17.64 8.94 -11.00
C LEU A 90 -16.13 8.97 -10.74
N LYS A 91 -15.38 9.69 -11.55
CA LYS A 91 -13.93 9.90 -11.31
C LYS A 91 -13.67 10.65 -10.01
N THR A 92 -14.46 11.68 -9.71
CA THR A 92 -14.38 12.38 -8.42
C THR A 92 -14.70 11.43 -7.26
N LEU A 93 -15.71 10.60 -7.42
CA LEU A 93 -16.08 9.60 -6.43
C LEU A 93 -14.98 8.55 -6.24
N ALA A 94 -14.32 8.11 -7.32
CA ALA A 94 -13.17 7.22 -7.27
C ALA A 94 -12.03 7.80 -6.43
N TYR A 95 -11.68 9.07 -6.60
CA TYR A 95 -10.67 9.73 -5.76
C TYR A 95 -11.09 9.89 -4.30
N LEU A 96 -12.37 10.14 -4.02
CA LEU A 96 -12.87 10.18 -2.63
C LEU A 96 -12.78 8.80 -1.96
N LEU A 97 -13.12 7.75 -2.69
CA LEU A 97 -13.02 6.37 -2.21
C LEU A 97 -11.56 5.93 -2.05
N GLU A 98 -10.69 6.37 -2.93
CA GLU A 98 -9.25 6.16 -2.84
C GLU A 98 -8.68 6.81 -1.59
N LEU A 99 -9.00 8.08 -1.35
CA LEU A 99 -8.60 8.81 -0.15
C LEU A 99 -9.14 8.13 1.12
N PHE A 100 -10.40 7.70 1.11
CA PHE A 100 -10.96 6.96 2.22
C PHE A 100 -10.25 5.62 2.46
N GLY A 101 -9.96 4.86 1.40
CA GLY A 101 -9.24 3.59 1.49
C GLY A 101 -7.81 3.74 2.00
N GLY A 102 -7.08 4.76 1.51
CA GLY A 102 -5.69 5.03 1.88
C GLY A 102 -5.53 5.64 3.27
N GLU A 103 -6.35 6.63 3.60
CA GLU A 103 -6.19 7.43 4.83
C GLU A 103 -7.30 7.14 5.86
N GLY A 104 -8.54 6.96 5.41
CA GLY A 104 -9.68 6.70 6.31
C GLY A 104 -9.58 5.34 7.00
N LEU A 105 -9.11 4.31 6.29
CA LEU A 105 -8.92 2.97 6.84
C LEU A 105 -7.53 2.74 7.47
N LEU A 106 -6.68 3.76 7.54
CA LEU A 106 -5.35 3.64 8.14
C LEU A 106 -5.41 3.27 9.63
N ARG A 107 -6.35 3.86 10.38
CA ARG A 107 -6.52 3.56 11.82
C ARG A 107 -6.83 2.08 12.08
N PRO A 108 -7.86 1.47 11.49
CA PRO A 108 -8.08 0.03 11.65
C PRO A 108 -6.91 -0.80 11.12
N ALA A 109 -6.28 -0.43 10.00
CA ALA A 109 -5.11 -1.14 9.48
C ALA A 109 -3.95 -1.15 10.48
N MET A 110 -3.68 -0.02 11.15
CA MET A 110 -2.65 0.07 12.18
C MET A 110 -3.05 -0.67 13.46
N HIS A 111 -4.34 -0.59 13.85
CA HIS A 111 -4.85 -1.26 15.04
C HIS A 111 -4.73 -2.78 14.93
N TYR A 112 -5.30 -3.36 13.88
CA TYR A 112 -5.29 -4.81 13.70
C TYR A 112 -3.89 -5.37 13.43
N ARG A 113 -2.99 -4.58 12.89
CA ARG A 113 -1.59 -5.01 12.71
C ARG A 113 -0.79 -5.02 14.00
N TRP A 114 -0.94 -4.01 14.87
CA TRP A 114 0.01 -3.74 15.93
C TRP A 114 -0.52 -3.94 17.36
N ASN A 115 -1.80 -4.28 17.51
CA ASN A 115 -2.41 -4.48 18.82
C ASN A 115 -2.97 -5.90 19.04
N PHE A 116 -2.58 -6.85 18.17
CA PHE A 116 -2.94 -8.27 18.25
C PHE A 116 -1.66 -9.12 18.07
N ASP A 117 -0.71 -8.91 18.99
CA ASP A 117 0.61 -9.53 18.87
C ASP A 117 0.54 -11.06 18.96
N ASP A 118 -0.31 -11.60 19.83
CA ASP A 118 -0.44 -13.05 20.02
C ASP A 118 -0.79 -13.77 18.71
N GLU A 119 -1.55 -13.13 17.82
CA GLU A 119 -1.94 -13.67 16.53
C GLU A 119 -0.98 -13.30 15.40
N ASN A 120 -0.39 -12.11 15.46
CA ASN A 120 0.24 -11.48 14.29
C ASN A 120 1.75 -11.38 14.36
N ILE A 121 2.37 -11.34 15.55
CA ILE A 121 3.76 -10.91 15.71
C ILE A 121 4.76 -11.75 14.92
N ALA A 122 4.57 -13.06 14.86
CA ALA A 122 5.48 -13.96 14.15
C ALA A 122 5.49 -13.67 12.64
N PHE A 123 4.30 -13.47 12.04
CA PHE A 123 4.15 -13.12 10.64
C PHE A 123 4.74 -11.73 10.36
N ILE A 124 4.38 -10.73 11.15
CA ILE A 124 4.83 -9.34 10.94
C ILE A 124 6.35 -9.24 11.10
N ARG A 125 6.93 -9.92 12.08
CA ARG A 125 8.39 -9.97 12.29
C ARG A 125 9.07 -10.53 11.06
N ASN A 126 8.60 -11.66 10.54
CA ASN A 126 9.17 -12.25 9.34
C ASN A 126 9.11 -11.31 8.13
N GLU A 127 7.95 -10.72 7.87
CA GLU A 127 7.74 -9.82 6.74
C GLU A 127 8.61 -8.55 6.81
N PHE A 128 8.64 -7.92 7.99
CA PHE A 128 9.44 -6.71 8.19
C PHE A 128 10.94 -6.98 8.15
N SER A 129 11.41 -8.03 8.83
CA SER A 129 12.82 -8.39 8.80
C SER A 129 13.27 -8.78 7.39
N SER A 130 12.45 -9.54 6.66
CA SER A 130 12.80 -9.96 5.29
C SER A 130 12.85 -8.79 4.30
N ALA A 131 12.03 -7.76 4.51
CA ALA A 131 11.97 -6.61 3.59
C ALA A 131 12.93 -5.47 3.96
N LEU A 132 13.34 -5.37 5.23
CA LEU A 132 14.08 -4.22 5.75
C LEU A 132 15.50 -4.54 6.20
N ALA A 133 15.76 -5.76 6.69
CA ALA A 133 17.10 -6.15 7.12
C ALA A 133 18.02 -6.32 5.90
N PRO A 134 19.30 -5.97 6.02
CA PRO A 134 20.28 -6.21 4.97
C PRO A 134 20.29 -7.66 4.48
N VAL A 135 20.60 -7.86 3.21
CA VAL A 135 20.74 -9.22 2.65
C VAL A 135 21.90 -9.92 3.35
N GLY A 136 21.64 -11.11 3.90
CA GLY A 136 22.64 -11.86 4.67
C GLY A 136 22.78 -11.43 6.14
N ALA A 137 21.89 -10.58 6.64
CA ALA A 137 21.87 -10.19 8.05
C ALA A 137 21.72 -11.38 8.99
N SER A 138 22.39 -11.34 10.13
CA SER A 138 22.23 -12.31 11.22
C SER A 138 20.85 -12.22 11.85
N ASP A 139 20.48 -13.20 12.66
CA ASP A 139 19.19 -13.18 13.37
C ASP A 139 19.10 -11.99 14.33
N GLU A 140 20.21 -11.64 14.99
CA GLU A 140 20.28 -10.47 15.88
C GLU A 140 20.05 -9.15 15.11
N GLU A 141 20.65 -9.02 13.91
CA GLU A 141 20.45 -7.84 13.05
C GLU A 141 19.01 -7.75 12.52
N ARG A 142 18.43 -8.89 12.18
CA ARG A 142 17.03 -8.98 11.75
C ARG A 142 16.07 -8.58 12.87
N ASP A 143 16.33 -9.05 14.09
CA ASP A 143 15.55 -8.70 15.27
C ASP A 143 15.68 -7.21 15.60
N ALA A 144 16.89 -6.67 15.61
CA ALA A 144 17.12 -5.24 15.84
C ALA A 144 16.41 -4.38 14.78
N THR A 145 16.43 -4.79 13.51
CA THR A 145 15.71 -4.11 12.42
C THR A 145 14.20 -4.14 12.64
N PHE A 146 13.67 -5.27 13.06
CA PHE A 146 12.25 -5.39 13.39
C PHE A 146 11.87 -4.50 14.57
N ASP A 147 12.61 -4.56 15.67
CA ASP A 147 12.32 -3.79 16.88
C ASP A 147 12.34 -2.28 16.60
N PHE A 148 13.31 -1.81 15.82
CA PHE A 148 13.37 -0.41 15.39
C PHE A 148 12.17 -0.01 14.53
N SER A 149 11.86 -0.80 13.50
CA SER A 149 10.78 -0.48 12.55
C SER A 149 9.40 -0.61 13.19
N SER A 150 9.15 -1.67 13.96
CA SER A 150 7.89 -1.89 14.67
C SER A 150 7.65 -0.82 15.72
N GLY A 151 8.68 -0.41 16.46
CA GLY A 151 8.60 0.67 17.43
C GLY A 151 8.17 2.01 16.80
N ARG A 152 8.68 2.33 15.60
CA ARG A 152 8.25 3.51 14.84
C ARG A 152 6.78 3.40 14.41
N MET A 153 6.36 2.24 13.91
CA MET A 153 4.98 2.02 13.47
C MET A 153 3.99 2.11 14.64
N ARG A 154 4.32 1.52 15.78
CA ARG A 154 3.47 1.61 16.99
C ARG A 154 3.35 3.05 17.49
N LYS A 155 4.43 3.83 17.47
CA LYS A 155 4.38 5.27 17.78
C LYS A 155 3.50 6.03 16.78
N ALA A 156 3.60 5.73 15.50
CA ALA A 156 2.74 6.32 14.47
C ALA A 156 1.26 5.97 14.71
N ALA A 157 0.95 4.72 15.07
CA ALA A 157 -0.42 4.31 15.40
C ALA A 157 -1.02 5.17 16.52
N VAL A 158 -0.27 5.41 17.59
CA VAL A 158 -0.69 6.32 18.68
C VAL A 158 -0.90 7.75 18.16
N SER A 159 0.00 8.25 17.32
CA SER A 159 -0.12 9.60 16.71
C SER A 159 -1.36 9.73 15.80
N PHE A 160 -1.81 8.63 15.20
CA PHE A 160 -3.07 8.59 14.44
C PHE A 160 -4.31 8.44 15.32
N GLY A 161 -4.14 8.41 16.66
CA GLY A 161 -5.22 8.27 17.60
C GLY A 161 -5.69 6.82 17.81
N VAL A 162 -4.82 5.84 17.56
CA VAL A 162 -5.05 4.43 17.88
C VAL A 162 -4.47 4.15 19.27
N THR A 163 -5.29 4.30 20.28
CA THR A 163 -4.93 4.16 21.69
C THR A 163 -5.92 3.25 22.41
N PRO A 164 -5.60 2.69 23.59
CA PRO A 164 -6.54 1.84 24.33
C PRO A 164 -7.93 2.45 24.53
N GLU A 165 -8.00 3.77 24.70
CA GLU A 165 -9.27 4.50 24.88
C GLU A 165 -10.09 4.58 23.59
N THR A 166 -9.45 4.40 22.42
CA THR A 166 -10.11 4.51 21.11
C THR A 166 -10.30 3.17 20.41
N PHE A 167 -9.69 2.08 20.88
CA PHE A 167 -9.74 0.77 20.24
C PHE A 167 -11.16 0.32 19.88
N ALA A 168 -12.07 0.33 20.86
CA ALA A 168 -13.45 -0.09 20.63
C ALA A 168 -14.14 0.73 19.53
N ARG A 169 -13.86 2.04 19.44
CA ARG A 169 -14.41 2.90 18.37
C ARG A 169 -13.80 2.58 17.02
N VAL A 170 -12.49 2.31 16.96
CA VAL A 170 -11.80 1.92 15.72
C VAL A 170 -12.36 0.61 15.19
N GLU A 171 -12.54 -0.38 16.05
CA GLU A 171 -13.11 -1.68 15.71
C GLU A 171 -14.57 -1.55 15.23
N GLN A 172 -15.39 -0.82 15.99
CA GLN A 172 -16.79 -0.59 15.61
C GLN A 172 -16.88 0.09 14.25
N SER A 173 -16.13 1.15 14.00
CA SER A 173 -16.17 1.87 12.72
C SER A 173 -15.74 1.00 11.55
N TYR A 174 -14.77 0.10 11.77
CA TYR A 174 -14.34 -0.84 10.74
C TYR A 174 -15.38 -1.93 10.48
N GLN A 175 -16.03 -2.45 11.51
CA GLN A 175 -17.12 -3.42 11.38
C GLN A 175 -18.32 -2.80 10.63
N GLU A 176 -18.70 -1.56 10.94
CA GLU A 176 -19.74 -0.83 10.23
C GLU A 176 -19.38 -0.64 8.74
N PHE A 177 -18.14 -0.24 8.45
CA PHE A 177 -17.65 -0.16 7.08
C PHE A 177 -17.75 -1.52 6.36
N LEU A 178 -17.29 -2.60 6.96
CA LEU A 178 -17.36 -3.94 6.36
C LEU A 178 -18.81 -4.38 6.10
N ALA A 179 -19.74 -4.07 7.00
CA ALA A 179 -21.15 -4.38 6.83
C ALA A 179 -21.76 -3.61 5.64
N LEU A 180 -21.48 -2.30 5.53
CA LEU A 180 -21.95 -1.46 4.42
C LEU A 180 -21.31 -1.90 3.09
N PHE A 181 -20.02 -2.14 3.09
CA PHE A 181 -19.28 -2.59 1.91
C PHE A 181 -19.77 -3.96 1.41
N SER A 182 -19.98 -4.91 2.33
CA SER A 182 -20.55 -6.21 2.00
C SER A 182 -21.99 -6.10 1.48
N ALA A 183 -22.79 -5.22 2.05
CA ALA A 183 -24.16 -4.98 1.56
C ALA A 183 -24.17 -4.39 0.14
N HIS A 184 -23.27 -3.45 -0.13
CA HIS A 184 -23.10 -2.85 -1.47
C HIS A 184 -22.68 -3.91 -2.50
N LEU A 185 -21.66 -4.72 -2.21
CA LEU A 185 -21.14 -5.72 -3.14
C LEU A 185 -22.09 -6.89 -3.40
N ARG A 186 -23.15 -7.08 -2.60
CA ARG A 186 -24.21 -8.06 -2.90
C ARG A 186 -25.07 -7.66 -4.11
N SER A 187 -25.22 -6.37 -4.37
CA SER A 187 -26.04 -5.85 -5.46
C SER A 187 -25.23 -5.19 -6.59
N HIS A 188 -23.97 -4.89 -6.34
CA HIS A 188 -23.10 -4.24 -7.32
C HIS A 188 -21.76 -4.98 -7.37
N PRO A 189 -21.30 -5.41 -8.56
CA PRO A 189 -20.06 -6.18 -8.68
C PRO A 189 -18.82 -5.38 -8.32
N PHE A 190 -18.90 -4.04 -8.38
CA PHE A 190 -17.81 -3.12 -8.12
C PHE A 190 -18.26 -1.94 -7.26
N LEU A 191 -17.27 -1.24 -6.71
CA LEU A 191 -17.52 -0.14 -5.77
C LEU A 191 -18.31 1.01 -6.37
N LEU A 192 -18.12 1.32 -7.66
CA LEU A 192 -18.86 2.35 -8.39
C LEU A 192 -20.11 1.78 -9.10
N GLY A 193 -20.44 0.53 -8.91
CA GLY A 193 -21.70 -0.09 -9.34
C GLY A 193 -21.74 -0.61 -10.77
N GLY A 194 -20.87 -0.15 -11.64
CA GLY A 194 -20.81 -0.55 -13.05
C GLY A 194 -20.22 -1.93 -13.30
N ALA A 195 -20.25 -2.38 -14.56
CA ALA A 195 -19.53 -3.53 -15.06
C ALA A 195 -18.44 -3.05 -16.04
N GLY A 196 -17.23 -3.57 -15.90
CA GLY A 196 -16.12 -3.19 -16.78
C GLY A 196 -15.49 -1.85 -16.42
N ASN A 197 -15.24 -0.99 -17.42
CA ASN A 197 -14.52 0.28 -17.25
C ASN A 197 -15.30 1.38 -16.51
N ASP A 198 -16.53 1.12 -16.13
CA ASP A 198 -17.37 2.03 -15.31
C ASP A 198 -17.19 1.79 -13.80
N CYS A 199 -16.12 1.09 -13.40
CA CYS A 199 -15.85 0.68 -12.02
C CYS A 199 -14.98 1.65 -11.27
#